data_6cef1c60dbc7295175a69b54218d0784
#
_entry.id   6cef1c60dbc7295175a69b54218d0784
#
_cell.length_a   1.000
_cell.length_b   1.000
_cell.length_c   1.000
_cell.angle_alpha   90.00
_cell.angle_beta   90.00
_cell.angle_gamma   90.00
#
_symmetry.space_group_name_H-M   'P 1'
#
loop_
_entity.id
_entity.type
_entity.pdbx_description
1 polymer ?
#
loop_
_entity_poly.entity_id
_entity_poly.type
_entity_poly.pdbx_seq_one_letter_code
_entity_poly.pdbx_strand_id
1 'polypeptide(L)'
;LLFGTELFPLKMETLFSNFLGFTIVWFFGMISMFFLYKSIRKEEASKKIFAVSSVVLSFIFFAMTMLTARRAHDFWVIFGIMLSAFVFTELSKAYKSESAKTAYGIVLGIALVFVSIYTPYKTLSTLKERGTPPEAFKKSSEWIKENSNPGDVVFNMHWSDFPMLFFWNDKNYYIGGMDPIFQYAFSEPLYWKFHYISADEVTKKTCPAPACTAEMLVDTHDVLKNDFKAKYIIIEKERNPLFNLYLEGDKENYEKKIDTFTDAVYLVK
;
A
#
# COMPACT_ATOMS: atom_id res chain seq x y z
N LEU A 1 0.51 6.39 15.71
CA LEU A 1 0.38 5.10 15.02
C LEU A 1 0.64 5.31 13.54
N LEU A 2 1.70 4.71 12.99
CA LEU A 2 1.99 4.68 11.55
C LEU A 2 1.09 3.64 10.88
N PHE A 3 -0.17 3.98 10.69
CA PHE A 3 -1.06 3.16 9.85
C PHE A 3 -0.82 3.50 8.38
N GLY A 4 -0.95 2.51 7.52
CA GLY A 4 -0.94 2.74 6.08
C GLY A 4 -1.99 3.77 5.66
N THR A 5 -1.62 4.65 4.74
CA THR A 5 -2.53 5.72 4.26
C THR A 5 -3.83 5.18 3.65
N GLU A 6 -3.88 3.90 3.32
CA GLU A 6 -5.05 3.19 2.82
C GLU A 6 -6.18 3.02 3.86
N LEU A 7 -5.87 3.14 5.15
CA LEU A 7 -6.85 3.06 6.23
C LEU A 7 -7.57 4.40 6.52
N PHE A 8 -7.18 5.46 5.81
CA PHE A 8 -7.85 6.76 5.90
C PHE A 8 -8.77 6.99 4.70
N PRO A 9 -9.79 7.86 4.83
CA PRO A 9 -10.68 8.21 3.74
C PRO A 9 -9.93 8.71 2.51
N LEU A 10 -10.48 8.41 1.32
CA LEU A 10 -9.94 8.94 0.07
C LEU A 10 -10.17 10.46 0.00
N LYS A 11 -9.13 11.23 -0.25
CA LYS A 11 -9.25 12.67 -0.47
C LYS A 11 -9.97 12.96 -1.80
N MET A 12 -10.83 13.97 -1.83
CA MET A 12 -11.55 14.39 -3.04
C MET A 12 -10.60 14.71 -4.20
N GLU A 13 -9.47 15.34 -3.92
CA GLU A 13 -8.43 15.62 -4.92
C GLU A 13 -7.94 14.33 -5.60
N THR A 14 -7.69 13.27 -4.83
CA THR A 14 -7.26 11.97 -5.36
C THR A 14 -8.39 11.29 -6.15
N LEU A 15 -9.65 11.43 -5.72
CA LEU A 15 -10.80 10.93 -6.48
C LEU A 15 -10.83 11.56 -7.87
N PHE A 16 -10.72 12.89 -7.97
CA PHE A 16 -10.76 13.60 -9.25
C PHE A 16 -9.51 13.38 -10.10
N SER A 17 -8.33 13.28 -9.50
CA SER A 17 -7.09 13.07 -10.28
C SER A 17 -6.95 11.65 -10.82
N ASN A 18 -7.34 10.64 -10.04
CA ASN A 18 -7.06 9.24 -10.37
C ASN A 18 -8.30 8.44 -10.81
N PHE A 19 -9.48 8.79 -10.33
CA PHE A 19 -10.69 8.00 -10.53
C PHE A 19 -11.80 8.73 -11.30
N LEU A 20 -11.57 9.95 -11.80
CA LEU A 20 -12.62 10.77 -12.44
C LEU A 20 -13.37 10.01 -13.54
N GLY A 21 -12.64 9.40 -14.48
CA GLY A 21 -13.26 8.66 -15.58
C GLY A 21 -14.13 7.51 -15.11
N PHE A 22 -13.66 6.72 -14.15
CA PHE A 22 -14.43 5.63 -13.57
C PHE A 22 -15.62 6.16 -12.78
N THR A 23 -15.45 7.22 -12.01
CA THR A 23 -16.51 7.85 -11.22
C THR A 23 -17.67 8.33 -12.12
N ILE A 24 -17.36 8.95 -13.27
CA ILE A 24 -18.36 9.39 -14.24
C ILE A 24 -19.14 8.18 -14.80
N VAL A 25 -18.43 7.12 -15.22
CA VAL A 25 -19.07 5.90 -15.74
C VAL A 25 -19.95 5.23 -14.68
N TRP A 26 -19.47 5.15 -13.45
CA TRP A 26 -20.23 4.59 -12.34
C TRP A 26 -21.48 5.40 -12.01
N PHE A 27 -21.39 6.74 -11.92
CA PHE A 27 -22.56 7.60 -11.73
C PHE A 27 -23.58 7.46 -12.87
N PHE A 28 -23.09 7.41 -14.11
CA PHE A 28 -23.95 7.13 -15.25
C PHE A 28 -24.67 5.79 -15.10
N GLY A 29 -23.95 4.74 -14.67
CA GLY A 29 -24.52 3.43 -14.36
C GLY A 29 -25.61 3.51 -13.30
N MET A 30 -25.35 4.20 -12.19
CA MET A 30 -26.33 4.40 -11.10
C MET A 30 -27.60 5.11 -11.57
N ILE A 31 -27.45 6.21 -12.34
CA ILE A 31 -28.59 6.96 -12.89
C ILE A 31 -29.37 6.09 -13.87
N SER A 32 -28.67 5.38 -14.77
CA SER A 32 -29.31 4.51 -15.76
C SER A 32 -30.13 3.39 -15.13
N MET A 33 -29.68 2.83 -14.00
CA MET A 33 -30.43 1.82 -13.26
C MET A 33 -31.78 2.33 -12.77
N PHE A 34 -31.86 3.61 -12.39
CA PHE A 34 -33.12 4.22 -12.01
C PHE A 34 -34.13 4.19 -13.18
N PHE A 35 -33.70 4.51 -14.39
CA PHE A 35 -34.55 4.46 -15.60
C PHE A 35 -34.84 3.03 -16.05
N LEU A 36 -33.90 2.11 -15.90
CA LEU A 36 -34.05 0.70 -16.25
C LEU A 36 -34.88 -0.11 -15.23
N TYR A 37 -35.14 0.44 -14.05
CA TYR A 37 -35.80 -0.26 -12.94
C TYR A 37 -37.10 -0.99 -13.36
N LYS A 38 -37.99 -0.33 -14.15
CA LYS A 38 -39.25 -0.93 -14.62
C LYS A 38 -39.02 -2.13 -15.54
N SER A 39 -37.95 -2.10 -16.36
CA SER A 39 -37.57 -3.20 -17.26
C SER A 39 -37.01 -4.35 -16.45
N ILE A 40 -36.07 -4.06 -15.56
CA ILE A 40 -35.39 -5.05 -14.71
C ILE A 40 -36.36 -5.79 -13.80
N ARG A 41 -37.42 -5.12 -13.33
CA ARG A 41 -38.44 -5.73 -12.49
C ARG A 41 -39.14 -6.92 -13.18
N LYS A 42 -39.16 -6.96 -14.52
CA LYS A 42 -39.75 -8.04 -15.32
C LYS A 42 -38.82 -9.17 -15.65
N GLU A 43 -37.49 -8.99 -15.40
CA GLU A 43 -36.46 -9.96 -15.69
C GLU A 43 -36.45 -11.14 -14.68
N GLU A 44 -35.70 -12.17 -14.98
CA GLU A 44 -35.47 -13.32 -14.10
C GLU A 44 -34.88 -12.91 -12.74
N ALA A 45 -35.12 -13.72 -11.71
CA ALA A 45 -34.65 -13.45 -10.35
C ALA A 45 -33.12 -13.31 -10.27
N SER A 46 -32.40 -14.11 -11.01
CA SER A 46 -30.92 -14.07 -11.07
C SER A 46 -30.37 -12.71 -11.55
N LYS A 47 -30.98 -12.17 -12.62
CA LYS A 47 -30.58 -10.85 -13.15
C LYS A 47 -30.94 -9.71 -12.21
N LYS A 48 -32.09 -9.80 -11.53
CA LYS A 48 -32.49 -8.82 -10.51
C LYS A 48 -31.52 -8.79 -9.36
N ILE A 49 -31.20 -9.97 -8.82
CA ILE A 49 -30.24 -10.09 -7.73
C ILE A 49 -28.88 -9.50 -8.15
N PHE A 50 -28.37 -9.87 -9.33
CA PHE A 50 -27.12 -9.35 -9.83
C PHE A 50 -27.13 -7.80 -9.95
N ALA A 51 -28.19 -7.25 -10.56
CA ALA A 51 -28.35 -5.82 -10.75
C ALA A 51 -28.42 -5.06 -9.41
N VAL A 52 -29.28 -5.52 -8.50
CA VAL A 52 -29.46 -4.88 -7.19
C VAL A 52 -28.19 -5.01 -6.34
N SER A 53 -27.56 -6.18 -6.33
CA SER A 53 -26.31 -6.40 -5.58
C SER A 53 -25.19 -5.50 -6.10
N SER A 54 -25.05 -5.36 -7.42
CA SER A 54 -24.03 -4.48 -8.02
C SER A 54 -24.23 -3.01 -7.64
N VAL A 55 -25.47 -2.53 -7.63
CA VAL A 55 -25.83 -1.18 -7.19
C VAL A 55 -25.50 -0.99 -5.70
N VAL A 56 -26.03 -1.86 -4.85
CA VAL A 56 -25.91 -1.73 -3.40
C VAL A 56 -24.44 -1.84 -2.96
N LEU A 57 -23.73 -2.86 -3.44
CA LEU A 57 -22.35 -3.07 -3.05
C LEU A 57 -21.41 -1.97 -3.59
N SER A 58 -21.60 -1.55 -4.85
CA SER A 58 -20.79 -0.44 -5.37
C SER A 58 -21.01 0.85 -4.59
N PHE A 59 -22.26 1.14 -4.18
CA PHE A 59 -22.57 2.32 -3.38
C PHE A 59 -21.99 2.22 -1.95
N ILE A 60 -22.14 1.07 -1.29
CA ILE A 60 -21.57 0.84 0.05
C ILE A 60 -20.06 1.02 0.03
N PHE A 61 -19.35 0.38 -0.91
CA PHE A 61 -17.90 0.48 -0.98
C PHE A 61 -17.43 1.87 -1.42
N PHE A 62 -18.19 2.59 -2.25
CA PHE A 62 -17.92 4.00 -2.52
C PHE A 62 -18.04 4.83 -1.23
N ALA A 63 -19.12 4.68 -0.47
CA ALA A 63 -19.29 5.38 0.79
C ALA A 63 -18.17 5.03 1.79
N MET A 64 -17.81 3.76 1.90
CA MET A 64 -16.66 3.33 2.73
C MET A 64 -15.35 3.97 2.26
N THR A 65 -15.10 4.03 0.96
CA THR A 65 -13.90 4.67 0.39
C THR A 65 -13.80 6.14 0.79
N MET A 66 -14.92 6.85 0.77
CA MET A 66 -14.96 8.29 1.04
C MET A 66 -15.04 8.64 2.53
N LEU A 67 -15.60 7.75 3.36
CA LEU A 67 -15.90 8.06 4.76
C LEU A 67 -15.00 7.33 5.76
N THR A 68 -14.45 6.18 5.41
CA THR A 68 -13.70 5.34 6.35
C THR A 68 -12.31 4.98 5.89
N ALA A 69 -12.16 4.22 4.80
CA ALA A 69 -10.88 3.67 4.39
C ALA A 69 -10.74 3.66 2.86
N ARG A 70 -9.71 4.34 2.36
CA ARG A 70 -9.39 4.37 0.93
C ARG A 70 -9.28 2.97 0.32
N ARG A 71 -8.81 1.98 1.07
CA ARG A 71 -8.67 0.58 0.61
C ARG A 71 -9.99 -0.04 0.11
N ALA A 72 -11.14 0.48 0.55
CA ALA A 72 -12.44 0.03 0.06
C ALA A 72 -12.67 0.33 -1.45
N HIS A 73 -11.82 1.18 -2.07
CA HIS A 73 -11.92 1.50 -3.50
C HIS A 73 -11.71 0.28 -4.40
N ASP A 74 -10.94 -0.71 -3.99
CA ASP A 74 -10.73 -1.95 -4.74
C ASP A 74 -12.06 -2.67 -5.00
N PHE A 75 -12.89 -2.75 -3.97
CA PHE A 75 -14.23 -3.35 -4.07
C PHE A 75 -15.21 -2.43 -4.81
N TRP A 76 -15.16 -1.12 -4.56
CA TRP A 76 -16.00 -0.16 -5.29
C TRP A 76 -15.76 -0.26 -6.80
N VAL A 77 -14.53 -0.36 -7.25
CA VAL A 77 -14.18 -0.48 -8.67
C VAL A 77 -14.74 -1.79 -9.25
N ILE A 78 -14.56 -2.93 -8.58
CA ILE A 78 -15.06 -4.22 -9.04
C ILE A 78 -16.58 -4.19 -9.21
N PHE A 79 -17.32 -3.81 -8.18
CA PHE A 79 -18.79 -3.76 -8.23
C PHE A 79 -19.30 -2.67 -9.16
N GLY A 80 -18.58 -1.56 -9.29
CA GLY A 80 -18.89 -0.52 -10.26
C GLY A 80 -18.69 -0.95 -11.71
N ILE A 81 -17.69 -1.76 -12.01
CA ILE A 81 -17.52 -2.38 -13.34
C ILE A 81 -18.67 -3.36 -13.63
N MET A 82 -19.05 -4.21 -12.66
CA MET A 82 -20.18 -5.13 -12.80
C MET A 82 -21.47 -4.38 -13.09
N LEU A 83 -21.75 -3.31 -12.35
CA LEU A 83 -22.90 -2.43 -12.59
C LEU A 83 -22.88 -1.83 -13.99
N SER A 84 -21.72 -1.27 -14.38
CA SER A 84 -21.57 -0.62 -15.68
C SER A 84 -21.77 -1.62 -16.83
N ALA A 85 -21.17 -2.80 -16.74
CA ALA A 85 -21.33 -3.86 -17.73
C ALA A 85 -22.78 -4.30 -17.88
N PHE A 86 -23.49 -4.46 -16.77
CA PHE A 86 -24.93 -4.78 -16.78
C PHE A 86 -25.75 -3.67 -17.46
N VAL A 87 -25.54 -2.43 -17.04
CA VAL A 87 -26.26 -1.27 -17.61
C VAL A 87 -26.01 -1.11 -19.10
N PHE A 88 -24.75 -1.22 -19.53
CA PHE A 88 -24.41 -1.13 -20.95
C PHE A 88 -25.07 -2.25 -21.76
N THR A 89 -25.13 -3.46 -21.20
CA THR A 89 -25.81 -4.59 -21.84
C THR A 89 -27.32 -4.33 -21.99
N GLU A 90 -27.98 -3.84 -20.95
CA GLU A 90 -29.42 -3.55 -21.00
C GLU A 90 -29.75 -2.34 -21.90
N LEU A 91 -28.93 -1.31 -21.89
CA LEU A 91 -29.07 -0.17 -22.80
C LEU A 91 -28.91 -0.59 -24.27
N SER A 92 -27.93 -1.47 -24.58
CA SER A 92 -27.74 -1.95 -25.96
C SER A 92 -28.96 -2.68 -26.52
N LYS A 93 -29.72 -3.38 -25.66
CA LYS A 93 -30.99 -4.03 -26.06
C LYS A 93 -32.13 -3.03 -26.35
N ALA A 94 -32.05 -1.84 -25.76
CA ALA A 94 -33.07 -0.79 -25.96
C ALA A 94 -32.93 -0.12 -27.35
N TYR A 95 -31.78 -0.19 -27.99
CA TYR A 95 -31.59 0.35 -29.33
C TYR A 95 -32.31 -0.52 -30.36
N LYS A 96 -33.28 0.07 -31.11
CA LYS A 96 -34.03 -0.62 -32.15
C LYS A 96 -33.28 -0.69 -33.50
N SER A 97 -32.42 0.28 -33.77
CA SER A 97 -31.65 0.38 -35.01
C SER A 97 -30.34 -0.37 -34.93
N GLU A 98 -30.03 -1.24 -35.89
CA GLU A 98 -28.76 -1.96 -35.98
C GLU A 98 -27.57 -1.00 -36.14
N SER A 99 -27.74 0.10 -36.89
CA SER A 99 -26.71 1.13 -36.99
C SER A 99 -26.42 1.82 -35.67
N ALA A 100 -27.45 2.06 -34.84
CA ALA A 100 -27.24 2.62 -33.49
C ALA A 100 -26.53 1.65 -32.56
N LYS A 101 -26.83 0.35 -32.61
CA LYS A 101 -26.11 -0.68 -31.85
C LYS A 101 -24.63 -0.77 -32.28
N THR A 102 -24.39 -0.74 -33.57
CA THR A 102 -23.02 -0.78 -34.11
C THR A 102 -22.24 0.47 -33.69
N ALA A 103 -22.80 1.66 -33.82
CA ALA A 103 -22.17 2.90 -33.38
C ALA A 103 -21.86 2.89 -31.88
N TYR A 104 -22.81 2.44 -31.05
CA TYR A 104 -22.61 2.27 -29.60
C TYR A 104 -21.49 1.29 -29.28
N GLY A 105 -21.45 0.12 -29.96
CA GLY A 105 -20.37 -0.87 -29.81
C GLY A 105 -19.01 -0.33 -30.19
N ILE A 106 -18.91 0.46 -31.28
CA ILE A 106 -17.67 1.10 -31.69
C ILE A 106 -17.19 2.11 -30.64
N VAL A 107 -18.08 3.00 -30.17
CA VAL A 107 -17.72 4.00 -29.14
C VAL A 107 -17.23 3.32 -27.86
N LEU A 108 -17.96 2.29 -27.41
CA LEU A 108 -17.56 1.52 -26.21
C LEU A 108 -16.21 0.82 -26.45
N GLY A 109 -16.00 0.21 -27.62
CA GLY A 109 -14.74 -0.44 -27.99
C GLY A 109 -13.57 0.54 -27.98
N ILE A 110 -13.71 1.72 -28.58
CA ILE A 110 -12.70 2.78 -28.56
C ILE A 110 -12.40 3.22 -27.11
N ALA A 111 -13.43 3.42 -26.28
CA ALA A 111 -13.27 3.81 -24.90
C ALA A 111 -12.48 2.76 -24.08
N LEU A 112 -12.80 1.46 -24.27
CA LEU A 112 -12.11 0.36 -23.61
C LEU A 112 -10.64 0.27 -24.06
N VAL A 113 -10.35 0.39 -25.35
CA VAL A 113 -8.99 0.40 -25.87
C VAL A 113 -8.20 1.59 -25.29
N PHE A 114 -8.80 2.78 -25.28
CA PHE A 114 -8.18 3.96 -24.70
C PHE A 114 -7.83 3.76 -23.22
N VAL A 115 -8.76 3.27 -22.42
CA VAL A 115 -8.53 3.01 -20.98
C VAL A 115 -7.46 1.94 -20.80
N SER A 116 -7.47 0.87 -21.61
CA SER A 116 -6.50 -0.22 -21.53
C SER A 116 -5.07 0.20 -21.88
N ILE A 117 -4.90 1.26 -22.67
CA ILE A 117 -3.58 1.80 -23.02
C ILE A 117 -3.17 2.91 -22.04
N TYR A 118 -4.09 3.85 -21.79
CA TYR A 118 -3.81 5.03 -20.97
C TYR A 118 -3.51 4.70 -19.52
N THR A 119 -4.27 3.75 -18.93
CA THR A 119 -4.10 3.41 -17.49
C THR A 119 -2.72 2.79 -17.21
N PRO A 120 -2.27 1.74 -17.94
CA PRO A 120 -0.92 1.20 -17.76
C PRO A 120 0.18 2.23 -18.02
N TYR A 121 0.03 3.06 -19.07
CA TYR A 121 1.00 4.12 -19.35
C TYR A 121 1.16 5.10 -18.19
N LYS A 122 0.04 5.61 -17.66
CA LYS A 122 0.04 6.50 -16.49
C LYS A 122 0.61 5.81 -15.24
N THR A 123 0.24 4.56 -15.00
CA THR A 123 0.75 3.77 -13.86
C THR A 123 2.25 3.57 -13.97
N LEU A 124 2.77 3.19 -15.13
CA LEU A 124 4.21 3.02 -15.37
C LEU A 124 4.99 4.32 -15.18
N SER A 125 4.45 5.46 -15.65
CA SER A 125 5.06 6.78 -15.42
C SER A 125 5.15 7.08 -13.92
N THR A 126 4.06 6.88 -13.19
CA THR A 126 4.03 7.11 -11.73
C THR A 126 4.98 6.18 -10.97
N LEU A 127 5.06 4.91 -11.38
CA LEU A 127 5.99 3.95 -10.78
C LEU A 127 7.46 4.33 -11.04
N LYS A 128 7.78 4.84 -12.23
CA LYS A 128 9.13 5.32 -12.53
C LYS A 128 9.53 6.56 -11.74
N GLU A 129 8.58 7.45 -11.46
CA GLU A 129 8.83 8.70 -10.75
C GLU A 129 8.84 8.53 -9.22
N ARG A 130 8.02 7.63 -8.70
CA ARG A 130 7.74 7.51 -7.25
C ARG A 130 7.96 6.11 -6.69
N GLY A 131 8.22 5.15 -7.56
CA GLY A 131 8.45 3.76 -7.14
C GLY A 131 9.88 3.58 -6.61
N THR A 132 10.04 2.63 -5.69
CA THR A 132 11.37 2.18 -5.26
C THR A 132 12.06 1.49 -6.45
N PRO A 133 13.29 1.90 -6.82
CA PRO A 133 14.03 1.25 -7.88
C PRO A 133 14.21 -0.26 -7.61
N PRO A 134 14.14 -1.13 -8.64
CA PRO A 134 14.33 -2.57 -8.45
C PRO A 134 15.67 -2.93 -7.79
N GLU A 135 16.69 -2.11 -7.97
CA GLU A 135 18.04 -2.29 -7.42
C GLU A 135 18.20 -1.74 -6.00
N ALA A 136 17.13 -1.13 -5.44
CA ALA A 136 17.20 -0.62 -4.08
C ALA A 136 17.57 -1.73 -3.10
N PHE A 137 18.48 -1.41 -2.18
CA PHE A 137 19.03 -2.31 -1.17
C PHE A 137 19.75 -3.56 -1.71
N LYS A 138 19.93 -3.71 -3.04
CA LYS A 138 20.51 -4.91 -3.63
C LYS A 138 21.86 -5.26 -3.01
N LYS A 139 22.82 -4.35 -3.08
CA LYS A 139 24.19 -4.58 -2.57
C LYS A 139 24.20 -4.91 -1.08
N SER A 140 23.42 -4.19 -0.31
CA SER A 140 23.33 -4.37 1.15
C SER A 140 22.68 -5.70 1.50
N SER A 141 21.60 -6.07 0.82
CA SER A 141 20.90 -7.34 1.06
C SER A 141 21.72 -8.54 0.61
N GLU A 142 22.37 -8.48 -0.57
CA GLU A 142 23.25 -9.54 -1.07
C GLU A 142 24.45 -9.73 -0.11
N TRP A 143 25.06 -8.63 0.37
CA TRP A 143 26.13 -8.73 1.36
C TRP A 143 25.68 -9.39 2.66
N ILE A 144 24.50 -9.01 3.21
CA ILE A 144 23.93 -9.67 4.39
C ILE A 144 23.69 -11.16 4.10
N LYS A 145 23.13 -11.51 2.93
CA LYS A 145 22.88 -12.89 2.53
C LYS A 145 24.15 -13.74 2.54
N GLU A 146 25.27 -13.20 2.06
CA GLU A 146 26.57 -13.88 2.00
C GLU A 146 27.23 -13.99 3.37
N ASN A 147 27.10 -12.97 4.25
CA ASN A 147 27.84 -12.82 5.50
C ASN A 147 27.04 -13.14 6.77
N SER A 148 25.82 -13.63 6.63
CA SER A 148 24.94 -14.00 7.75
C SER A 148 24.67 -15.50 7.80
N ASN A 149 24.14 -15.98 8.94
CA ASN A 149 23.56 -17.31 9.06
C ASN A 149 22.06 -17.27 8.72
N PRO A 150 21.47 -18.40 8.28
CA PRO A 150 20.02 -18.51 8.13
C PRO A 150 19.32 -18.18 9.46
N GLY A 151 18.31 -17.31 9.39
CA GLY A 151 17.54 -16.90 10.56
C GLY A 151 18.15 -15.78 11.39
N ASP A 152 19.36 -15.28 11.06
CA ASP A 152 19.85 -14.02 11.66
C ASP A 152 18.85 -12.90 11.40
N VAL A 153 18.59 -12.06 12.41
CA VAL A 153 17.60 -11.00 12.33
C VAL A 153 18.18 -9.72 11.78
N VAL A 154 17.51 -9.15 10.80
CA VAL A 154 17.81 -7.84 10.22
C VAL A 154 16.78 -6.83 10.71
N PHE A 155 17.22 -5.78 11.38
CA PHE A 155 16.37 -4.64 11.72
C PHE A 155 16.31 -3.72 10.51
N ASN A 156 15.17 -3.71 9.85
CA ASN A 156 14.86 -2.77 8.76
C ASN A 156 14.00 -1.62 9.30
N MET A 157 14.33 -0.40 8.90
CA MET A 157 13.71 0.81 9.46
C MET A 157 12.23 0.94 9.06
N HIS A 158 11.87 0.52 7.87
CA HIS A 158 10.51 0.70 7.36
C HIS A 158 9.93 -0.61 6.81
N TRP A 159 8.69 -0.89 7.16
CA TRP A 159 7.98 -2.07 6.66
C TRP A 159 7.78 -2.05 5.14
N SER A 160 7.68 -0.86 4.54
CA SER A 160 7.57 -0.68 3.09
C SER A 160 8.79 -1.18 2.30
N ASP A 161 9.94 -1.31 2.96
CA ASP A 161 11.19 -1.74 2.32
C ASP A 161 11.30 -3.27 2.28
N PHE A 162 10.52 -3.96 3.13
CA PHE A 162 10.57 -5.42 3.26
C PHE A 162 10.43 -6.17 1.94
N PRO A 163 9.53 -5.83 0.99
CA PRO A 163 9.43 -6.56 -0.26
C PRO A 163 10.73 -6.56 -1.07
N MET A 164 11.44 -5.42 -1.09
CA MET A 164 12.72 -5.29 -1.80
C MET A 164 13.85 -6.01 -1.07
N LEU A 165 13.90 -5.90 0.25
CA LEU A 165 14.87 -6.58 1.09
C LEU A 165 14.73 -8.09 0.97
N PHE A 166 13.50 -8.61 1.06
CA PHE A 166 13.21 -10.03 0.93
C PHE A 166 13.46 -10.57 -0.48
N PHE A 167 13.20 -9.78 -1.51
CA PHE A 167 13.48 -10.15 -2.89
C PHE A 167 14.98 -10.45 -3.11
N TRP A 168 15.87 -9.64 -2.54
CA TRP A 168 17.31 -9.84 -2.66
C TRP A 168 17.89 -10.81 -1.62
N ASN A 169 17.26 -10.90 -0.45
CA ASN A 169 17.73 -11.75 0.64
C ASN A 169 16.57 -12.39 1.40
N ASP A 170 16.22 -13.60 1.02
CA ASP A 170 15.19 -14.46 1.62
C ASP A 170 15.72 -15.35 2.77
N LYS A 171 17.03 -15.27 3.09
CA LYS A 171 17.71 -16.09 4.08
C LYS A 171 17.49 -15.64 5.52
N ASN A 172 17.24 -14.36 5.72
CA ASN A 172 17.20 -13.70 7.02
C ASN A 172 15.77 -13.34 7.45
N TYR A 173 15.58 -13.14 8.76
CA TYR A 173 14.34 -12.59 9.29
C TYR A 173 14.41 -11.06 9.34
N TYR A 174 13.25 -10.42 9.12
CA TYR A 174 13.12 -8.96 9.13
C TYR A 174 12.10 -8.53 10.18
N ILE A 175 12.42 -7.48 10.95
CA ILE A 175 11.52 -6.98 12.01
C ILE A 175 10.30 -6.26 11.40
N GLY A 176 10.53 -5.41 10.40
CA GLY A 176 9.49 -4.65 9.73
C GLY A 176 8.92 -5.37 8.50
N GLY A 177 8.49 -6.64 8.63
CA GLY A 177 7.99 -7.44 7.49
C GLY A 177 6.49 -7.32 7.23
N MET A 178 5.73 -6.72 8.13
CA MET A 178 4.26 -6.60 8.08
C MET A 178 3.82 -5.19 8.43
N ASP A 179 2.54 -4.88 8.15
CA ASP A 179 1.92 -3.62 8.59
C ASP A 179 2.13 -3.43 10.11
N PRO A 180 2.58 -2.25 10.54
CA PRO A 180 2.86 -1.95 11.95
C PRO A 180 1.72 -2.24 12.93
N ILE A 181 0.46 -2.31 12.46
CA ILE A 181 -0.69 -2.69 13.30
C ILE A 181 -0.53 -4.11 13.89
N PHE A 182 0.09 -5.03 13.14
CA PHE A 182 0.33 -6.39 13.63
C PHE A 182 1.42 -6.42 14.70
N GLN A 183 2.44 -5.55 14.57
CA GLN A 183 3.45 -5.38 15.62
C GLN A 183 2.82 -4.80 16.89
N TYR A 184 1.95 -3.79 16.74
CA TYR A 184 1.21 -3.21 17.87
C TYR A 184 0.32 -4.25 18.55
N ALA A 185 -0.42 -5.04 17.82
CA ALA A 185 -1.28 -6.09 18.36
C ALA A 185 -0.48 -7.22 19.05
N PHE A 186 0.74 -7.51 18.58
CA PHE A 186 1.63 -8.50 19.19
C PHE A 186 2.23 -7.99 20.51
N SER A 187 2.79 -6.78 20.50
CA SER A 187 3.38 -6.15 21.70
C SER A 187 3.43 -4.64 21.53
N GLU A 188 2.57 -3.93 22.25
CA GLU A 188 2.53 -2.48 22.25
C GLU A 188 3.90 -1.85 22.63
N PRO A 189 4.62 -2.30 23.69
CA PRO A 189 5.93 -1.74 24.03
C PRO A 189 6.98 -1.94 22.93
N LEU A 190 7.02 -3.11 22.26
CA LEU A 190 7.94 -3.35 21.14
C LEU A 190 7.58 -2.50 19.92
N TYR A 191 6.30 -2.33 19.65
CA TYR A 191 5.84 -1.43 18.57
C TYR A 191 6.34 0.00 18.81
N TRP A 192 6.19 0.56 20.01
CA TRP A 192 6.64 1.93 20.29
C TRP A 192 8.14 2.07 20.18
N LYS A 193 8.93 1.10 20.67
CA LYS A 193 10.38 1.06 20.48
C LYS A 193 10.74 1.06 18.98
N PHE A 194 10.11 0.19 18.18
CA PHE A 194 10.29 0.16 16.74
C PHE A 194 9.89 1.49 16.08
N HIS A 195 8.74 2.03 16.47
CA HIS A 195 8.20 3.27 15.92
C HIS A 195 9.18 4.44 16.08
N TYR A 196 9.69 4.68 17.29
CA TYR A 196 10.61 5.79 17.54
C TYR A 196 11.95 5.61 16.82
N ILE A 197 12.48 4.40 16.77
CA ILE A 197 13.72 4.11 16.02
C ILE A 197 13.48 4.37 14.51
N SER A 198 12.38 3.86 13.97
CA SER A 198 12.04 3.98 12.54
C SER A 198 11.71 5.40 12.10
N ALA A 199 11.12 6.20 13.00
CA ALA A 199 10.76 7.59 12.72
C ALA A 199 11.94 8.57 12.78
N ASP A 200 13.15 8.10 13.03
CA ASP A 200 14.37 8.92 13.19
C ASP A 200 14.29 9.91 14.37
N GLU A 201 13.39 9.65 15.34
CA GLU A 201 13.14 10.56 16.47
C GLU A 201 14.08 10.31 17.65
N VAL A 202 14.70 9.14 17.71
CA VAL A 202 15.62 8.75 18.78
C VAL A 202 16.95 8.22 18.27
N THR A 203 17.98 8.43 19.07
CA THR A 203 19.35 7.97 18.81
C THR A 203 19.80 6.99 19.87
N LYS A 204 20.40 7.49 20.97
CA LYS A 204 20.93 6.65 22.07
C LYS A 204 19.85 6.01 22.93
N LYS A 205 18.66 6.63 23.03
CA LYS A 205 17.56 6.13 23.85
C LYS A 205 16.26 6.09 23.07
N THR A 206 15.43 5.09 23.33
CA THR A 206 14.12 4.90 22.69
C THR A 206 13.01 4.76 23.74
N CYS A 207 11.78 4.91 23.33
CA CYS A 207 10.59 4.94 24.19
C CYS A 207 9.72 3.70 23.99
N PRO A 208 9.34 2.97 25.07
CA PRO A 208 8.46 1.81 24.99
C PRO A 208 6.96 2.15 25.06
N ALA A 209 6.57 3.42 24.99
CA ALA A 209 5.20 3.89 25.16
C ALA A 209 4.89 5.05 24.20
N PRO A 210 3.62 5.44 24.01
CA PRO A 210 3.23 6.59 23.16
C PRO A 210 3.88 7.92 23.54
N ALA A 211 4.24 8.06 24.81
CA ALA A 211 5.00 9.17 25.35
C ALA A 211 5.82 8.70 26.54
N CYS A 212 7.04 9.19 26.71
CA CYS A 212 7.93 8.79 27.78
C CYS A 212 8.43 9.98 28.59
N THR A 213 8.51 9.79 29.89
CA THR A 213 9.38 10.59 30.76
C THR A 213 10.84 10.14 30.57
N ALA A 214 11.79 10.95 31.05
CA ALA A 214 13.21 10.63 30.94
C ALA A 214 13.57 9.27 31.61
N GLU A 215 12.84 8.89 32.66
CA GLU A 215 13.03 7.65 33.41
C GLU A 215 12.53 6.40 32.68
N MET A 216 11.56 6.56 31.77
CA MET A 216 11.01 5.46 30.97
C MET A 216 11.87 5.14 29.74
N LEU A 217 12.78 6.03 29.36
CA LEU A 217 13.63 5.84 28.19
C LEU A 217 14.62 4.69 28.42
N VAL A 218 14.69 3.79 27.46
CA VAL A 218 15.57 2.62 27.45
C VAL A 218 16.71 2.81 26.45
N ASP A 219 17.82 2.12 26.65
CA ASP A 219 18.96 2.18 25.74
C ASP A 219 18.63 1.55 24.39
N THR A 220 18.94 2.24 23.31
CA THR A 220 18.60 1.79 21.94
C THR A 220 19.42 0.56 21.53
N HIS A 221 20.70 0.45 21.95
CA HIS A 221 21.50 -0.73 21.64
C HIS A 221 20.93 -1.97 22.33
N ASP A 222 20.60 -1.86 23.63
CA ASP A 222 19.98 -2.96 24.37
C ASP A 222 18.66 -3.41 23.72
N VAL A 223 17.85 -2.46 23.28
CA VAL A 223 16.58 -2.76 22.58
C VAL A 223 16.84 -3.50 21.27
N LEU A 224 17.76 -3.04 20.45
CA LEU A 224 18.09 -3.70 19.19
C LEU A 224 18.65 -5.10 19.39
N LYS A 225 19.57 -5.25 20.35
CA LYS A 225 20.26 -6.51 20.63
C LYS A 225 19.41 -7.52 21.36
N ASN A 226 18.70 -7.09 22.41
CA ASN A 226 18.03 -7.98 23.36
C ASN A 226 16.53 -8.15 23.04
N ASP A 227 15.83 -7.07 22.70
CA ASP A 227 14.38 -7.13 22.41
C ASP A 227 14.12 -7.61 20.98
N PHE A 228 14.78 -7.00 20.00
CA PHE A 228 14.62 -7.36 18.58
C PHE A 228 15.58 -8.47 18.13
N LYS A 229 16.59 -8.81 18.95
CA LYS A 229 17.63 -9.79 18.58
C LYS A 229 18.27 -9.50 17.24
N ALA A 230 18.36 -8.22 16.89
CA ALA A 230 18.90 -7.75 15.64
C ALA A 230 20.41 -8.00 15.60
N LYS A 231 20.86 -8.70 14.58
CA LYS A 231 22.28 -8.88 14.30
C LYS A 231 22.78 -7.86 13.29
N TYR A 232 21.92 -7.47 12.37
CA TYR A 232 22.19 -6.45 11.37
C TYR A 232 21.12 -5.37 11.41
N ILE A 233 21.54 -4.14 11.07
CA ILE A 233 20.64 -3.01 10.85
C ILE A 233 20.86 -2.55 9.41
N ILE A 234 19.78 -2.38 8.65
CA ILE A 234 19.81 -1.77 7.32
C ILE A 234 19.07 -0.45 7.34
N ILE A 235 19.74 0.60 6.86
CA ILE A 235 19.26 1.98 6.91
C ILE A 235 19.25 2.59 5.52
N GLU A 236 18.16 3.27 5.17
CA GLU A 236 18.09 4.23 4.08
C GLU A 236 18.53 5.61 4.61
N LYS A 237 19.68 6.12 4.14
CA LYS A 237 20.35 7.29 4.73
C LYS A 237 19.53 8.58 4.62
N GLU A 238 18.77 8.73 3.53
CA GLU A 238 17.94 9.91 3.30
C GLU A 238 16.73 9.96 4.26
N ARG A 239 16.16 8.80 4.57
CA ARG A 239 14.99 8.70 5.45
C ARG A 239 15.33 8.67 6.93
N ASN A 240 16.53 8.20 7.29
CA ASN A 240 16.96 8.04 8.68
C ASN A 240 18.36 8.64 8.92
N PRO A 241 18.56 9.95 8.62
CA PRO A 241 19.88 10.58 8.73
C PRO A 241 20.40 10.66 10.17
N LEU A 242 19.54 10.95 11.15
CA LEU A 242 19.96 11.09 12.55
C LEU A 242 20.37 9.74 13.14
N PHE A 243 19.61 8.70 12.86
CA PHE A 243 19.92 7.37 13.34
C PHE A 243 21.18 6.82 12.67
N ASN A 244 21.39 7.09 11.38
CA ASN A 244 22.64 6.75 10.70
C ASN A 244 23.86 7.42 11.36
N LEU A 245 23.76 8.72 11.69
CA LEU A 245 24.83 9.44 12.40
C LEU A 245 25.10 8.86 13.79
N TYR A 246 24.05 8.47 14.52
CA TYR A 246 24.21 7.81 15.81
C TYR A 246 24.98 6.50 15.69
N LEU A 247 24.63 5.62 14.75
CA LEU A 247 25.32 4.35 14.54
C LEU A 247 26.77 4.54 14.10
N GLU A 248 27.04 5.54 13.28
CA GLU A 248 28.42 5.90 12.89
C GLU A 248 29.29 6.40 14.05
N GLY A 249 28.67 7.11 14.98
CA GLY A 249 29.32 7.65 16.18
C GLY A 249 29.61 6.62 17.26
N ASP A 250 28.74 5.60 17.38
CA ASP A 250 28.84 4.58 18.42
C ASP A 250 29.56 3.31 17.92
N LYS A 251 30.85 3.43 17.67
CA LYS A 251 31.71 2.34 17.17
C LYS A 251 31.92 1.21 18.16
N GLU A 252 31.64 1.40 19.42
CA GLU A 252 31.70 0.38 20.45
C GLU A 252 30.62 -0.68 20.21
N ASN A 253 29.39 -0.24 19.97
CA ASN A 253 28.22 -1.06 19.83
C ASN A 253 27.88 -1.46 18.38
N TYR A 254 28.34 -0.68 17.40
CA TYR A 254 28.01 -0.91 15.99
C TYR A 254 29.23 -0.88 15.10
N GLU A 255 29.23 -1.75 14.08
CA GLU A 255 30.27 -1.79 13.06
C GLU A 255 29.68 -1.65 11.68
N LYS A 256 30.02 -0.57 10.96
CA LYS A 256 29.56 -0.37 9.58
C LYS A 256 30.22 -1.40 8.66
N LYS A 257 29.43 -2.20 7.96
CA LYS A 257 29.88 -3.26 7.05
C LYS A 257 29.73 -2.88 5.59
N ILE A 258 28.66 -2.19 5.23
CA ILE A 258 28.37 -1.68 3.89
C ILE A 258 28.02 -0.21 3.99
N ASP A 259 28.48 0.54 3.00
CA ASP A 259 28.21 1.96 2.84
C ASP A 259 28.01 2.24 1.36
N THR A 260 26.74 2.38 0.92
CA THR A 260 26.41 2.78 -0.43
C THR A 260 26.02 4.26 -0.46
N PHE A 261 25.66 4.78 -1.62
CA PHE A 261 25.17 6.16 -1.71
C PHE A 261 23.83 6.32 -0.98
N THR A 262 22.94 5.32 -1.06
CA THR A 262 21.57 5.39 -0.55
C THR A 262 21.38 4.72 0.80
N ASP A 263 22.11 3.66 1.09
CA ASP A 263 21.88 2.79 2.23
C ASP A 263 23.18 2.35 2.91
N ALA A 264 23.08 1.92 4.15
CA ALA A 264 24.17 1.38 4.93
C ALA A 264 23.74 0.15 5.74
N VAL A 265 24.69 -0.74 6.01
CA VAL A 265 24.51 -1.92 6.87
C VAL A 265 25.45 -1.84 8.07
N TYR A 266 24.89 -2.02 9.25
CA TYR A 266 25.61 -2.10 10.50
C TYR A 266 25.44 -3.47 11.14
N LEU A 267 26.54 -4.00 11.70
CA LEU A 267 26.54 -5.14 12.60
C LEU A 267 26.33 -4.64 14.03
N VAL A 268 25.38 -5.24 14.76
CA VAL A 268 25.18 -5.03 16.20
C VAL A 268 26.15 -5.94 16.95
N LYS A 269 26.96 -5.38 17.87
CA LYS A 269 28.00 -6.10 18.63
C LYS A 269 27.51 -6.67 19.95
#